data_10ae724970029452ad1f5a7220f768b3
#
_entry.id   10ae724970029452ad1f5a7220f768b3
#
_cell.length_a   1.000
_cell.length_b   1.000
_cell.length_c   1.000
_cell.angle_alpha   90.00
_cell.angle_beta   90.00
_cell.angle_gamma   90.00
#
_symmetry.space_group_name_H-M   'P 1'
#
loop_
_entity.id
_entity.type
_entity.pdbx_description
1 polymer ?
#
loop_
_entity_poly.entity_id
_entity_poly.type
_entity_poly.pdbx_seq_one_letter_code
_entity_poly.pdbx_strand_id
1 'polypeptide(L)'
;MKIITLKHAPVALCGHMLHGGDFMLNSKQHLENLIKWGDDVIHLLQQRSVSNPEINTKINNLIDWQQHIRKLLNQEIESLEFSEILELQTKGELLISDINQMRDERQEPMSVPFGKHQLPPLPYAYNALEPYISEEIMRLHHDKHHQSYVDGLNKAELALYKSNSPLKHWLREQAFHGSGHYLHTIFWENMTPNSTKKPAGELLKQIEKDFGSWRNFKELFSNVANSVEGVGWAILLWQPRSRRLGIQSFEKHQLFQIADTIPLLVLDMWEHAYYLQYKTDKKAYIDNWWNVVNWNNVNNRYQKAKELKWQAF
;
A
#
# COMPACT_ATOMS: atom_id res chain seq x y z
N MET A 1 -8.57 -20.26 -1.71
CA MET A 1 -9.56 -19.64 -2.63
C MET A 1 -8.79 -18.72 -3.58
N LYS A 2 -8.82 -18.94 -4.90
CA LYS A 2 -7.98 -18.16 -5.84
C LYS A 2 -8.37 -16.68 -5.82
N ILE A 3 -7.43 -15.82 -5.49
CA ILE A 3 -7.52 -14.36 -5.66
C ILE A 3 -7.81 -14.10 -7.13
N ILE A 4 -8.88 -13.34 -7.45
CA ILE A 4 -9.03 -12.79 -8.78
C ILE A 4 -8.03 -11.66 -8.87
N THR A 5 -6.86 -11.92 -9.43
CA THR A 5 -6.02 -10.87 -9.98
C THR A 5 -6.80 -10.33 -11.17
N LEU A 6 -7.60 -9.29 -10.96
CA LEU A 6 -8.17 -8.53 -12.07
C LEU A 6 -6.97 -8.05 -12.88
N LYS A 7 -6.83 -8.56 -14.11
CA LYS A 7 -5.83 -8.03 -15.04
C LYS A 7 -6.02 -6.51 -15.05
N HIS A 8 -4.91 -5.77 -14.91
CA HIS A 8 -4.96 -4.31 -15.02
C HIS A 8 -5.70 -3.91 -16.29
N ALA A 9 -6.33 -2.74 -16.27
CA ALA A 9 -6.89 -2.16 -17.48
C ALA A 9 -5.86 -2.21 -18.62
N PRO A 10 -6.28 -2.37 -19.86
CA PRO A 10 -5.37 -2.32 -21.01
C PRO A 10 -4.50 -1.05 -20.91
N VAL A 11 -3.19 -1.20 -21.09
CA VAL A 11 -2.23 -0.11 -20.96
C VAL A 11 -2.66 1.05 -21.87
N ALA A 12 -2.78 2.26 -21.31
CA ALA A 12 -3.13 3.45 -22.05
C ALA A 12 -2.15 3.65 -23.22
N LEU A 13 -2.67 4.08 -24.37
CA LEU A 13 -1.88 4.44 -25.56
C LEU A 13 -0.77 5.42 -25.16
N CYS A 14 0.49 5.02 -25.33
CA CYS A 14 1.63 5.87 -25.08
C CYS A 14 1.62 7.01 -26.12
N GLY A 15 1.51 8.27 -25.64
CA GLY A 15 1.39 9.46 -26.46
C GLY A 15 2.66 9.81 -27.26
N HIS A 16 3.04 8.95 -28.22
CA HIS A 16 3.92 9.36 -29.30
C HIS A 16 3.02 9.90 -30.43
N MET A 17 3.41 11.06 -31.01
CA MET A 17 2.73 11.68 -32.15
C MET A 17 2.51 10.66 -33.26
N LEU A 18 1.34 10.04 -33.28
CA LEU A 18 0.90 9.20 -34.38
C LEU A 18 0.13 10.07 -35.39
N HIS A 19 0.33 9.85 -36.69
CA HIS A 19 -0.44 10.50 -37.73
C HIS A 19 -1.92 10.04 -37.65
N GLY A 20 -2.88 10.92 -37.95
CA GLY A 20 -4.29 10.80 -37.68
C GLY A 20 -4.96 9.42 -37.96
N GLY A 21 -4.52 8.65 -38.94
CA GLY A 21 -5.05 7.31 -39.24
C GLY A 21 -4.65 6.22 -38.25
N ASP A 22 -3.41 6.27 -37.73
CA ASP A 22 -2.92 5.30 -36.75
C ASP A 22 -3.52 5.56 -35.35
N PHE A 23 -3.82 6.81 -35.03
CA PHE A 23 -4.50 7.17 -33.78
C PHE A 23 -5.90 6.60 -33.71
N MET A 24 -6.69 6.71 -34.80
CA MET A 24 -8.07 6.18 -34.83
C MET A 24 -8.14 4.67 -34.70
N LEU A 25 -7.27 3.93 -35.42
CA LEU A 25 -7.23 2.47 -35.35
C LEU A 25 -6.86 1.99 -33.93
N ASN A 26 -5.92 2.67 -33.30
CA ASN A 26 -5.50 2.37 -31.92
C ASN A 26 -6.58 2.75 -30.90
N SER A 27 -7.30 3.84 -31.08
CA SER A 27 -8.39 4.27 -30.20
C SER A 27 -9.56 3.30 -30.22
N LYS A 28 -9.97 2.84 -31.40
CA LYS A 28 -10.99 1.82 -31.58
C LYS A 28 -10.63 0.53 -30.85
N GLN A 29 -9.44 0.02 -31.11
CA GLN A 29 -8.94 -1.21 -30.50
C GLN A 29 -8.84 -1.07 -28.98
N HIS A 30 -8.46 0.11 -28.48
CA HIS A 30 -8.39 0.36 -27.03
C HIS A 30 -9.79 0.32 -26.38
N LEU A 31 -10.79 0.96 -26.97
CA LEU A 31 -12.18 0.94 -26.51
C LEU A 31 -12.77 -0.48 -26.56
N GLU A 32 -12.50 -1.25 -27.60
CA GLU A 32 -12.88 -2.67 -27.70
C GLU A 32 -12.23 -3.51 -26.58
N ASN A 33 -10.97 -3.25 -26.26
CA ASN A 33 -10.27 -3.91 -25.16
C ASN A 33 -10.86 -3.54 -23.78
N LEU A 34 -11.29 -2.29 -23.59
CA LEU A 34 -11.98 -1.85 -22.37
C LEU A 34 -13.33 -2.57 -22.21
N ILE A 35 -14.10 -2.74 -23.28
CA ILE A 35 -15.36 -3.51 -23.25
C ILE A 35 -15.07 -4.96 -22.84
N LYS A 36 -14.11 -5.60 -23.50
CA LYS A 36 -13.74 -7.00 -23.20
C LYS A 36 -13.27 -7.16 -21.75
N TRP A 37 -12.47 -6.23 -21.26
CA TRP A 37 -12.05 -6.21 -19.86
C TRP A 37 -13.25 -6.09 -18.90
N GLY A 38 -14.21 -5.22 -19.19
CA GLY A 38 -15.44 -5.09 -18.42
C GLY A 38 -16.32 -6.36 -18.49
N ASP A 39 -16.43 -7.01 -19.65
CA ASP A 39 -17.16 -8.29 -19.81
C ASP A 39 -16.54 -9.39 -18.95
N ASP A 40 -15.20 -9.50 -18.93
CA ASP A 40 -14.47 -10.46 -18.09
C ASP A 40 -14.76 -10.23 -16.60
N VAL A 41 -14.80 -8.95 -16.16
CA VAL A 41 -15.10 -8.57 -14.77
C VAL A 41 -16.56 -8.91 -14.42
N ILE A 42 -17.53 -8.54 -15.27
CA ILE A 42 -18.94 -8.82 -15.04
C ILE A 42 -19.18 -10.33 -14.95
N HIS A 43 -18.61 -11.11 -15.87
CA HIS A 43 -18.73 -12.56 -15.85
C HIS A 43 -18.20 -13.18 -14.55
N LEU A 44 -17.05 -12.72 -14.07
CA LEU A 44 -16.48 -13.16 -12.81
C LEU A 44 -17.34 -12.77 -11.60
N LEU A 45 -17.97 -11.61 -11.62
CA LEU A 45 -18.87 -11.15 -10.57
C LEU A 45 -20.18 -11.94 -10.56
N GLN A 46 -20.78 -12.21 -11.71
CA GLN A 46 -22.02 -12.98 -11.85
C GLN A 46 -21.87 -14.43 -11.40
N GLN A 47 -20.74 -15.08 -11.68
CA GLN A 47 -20.46 -16.44 -11.21
C GLN A 47 -20.39 -16.56 -9.67
N ARG A 48 -20.26 -15.47 -8.95
CA ARG A 48 -20.03 -15.41 -7.51
C ARG A 48 -21.12 -14.71 -6.70
N SER A 49 -22.03 -14.00 -7.36
CA SER A 49 -23.09 -13.24 -6.69
C SER A 49 -24.39 -14.05 -6.62
N VAL A 50 -24.52 -14.87 -5.58
CA VAL A 50 -25.84 -15.34 -5.17
C VAL A 50 -26.42 -14.27 -4.24
N SER A 51 -27.34 -13.42 -4.79
CA SER A 51 -28.29 -12.57 -4.06
C SER A 51 -27.75 -11.38 -3.24
N ASN A 52 -26.93 -10.51 -3.84
CA ASN A 52 -26.58 -9.25 -3.18
C ASN A 52 -27.03 -8.03 -4.00
N PRO A 53 -28.03 -7.24 -3.54
CA PRO A 53 -28.56 -6.08 -4.28
C PRO A 53 -27.54 -5.02 -4.62
N GLU A 54 -26.56 -4.80 -3.75
CA GLU A 54 -25.55 -3.77 -3.91
C GLU A 54 -24.48 -4.14 -4.96
N ILE A 55 -24.11 -5.44 -5.05
CA ILE A 55 -23.24 -5.95 -6.11
C ILE A 55 -23.96 -5.85 -7.46
N ASN A 56 -25.26 -6.15 -7.48
CA ASN A 56 -26.06 -6.02 -8.70
C ASN A 56 -26.12 -4.57 -9.19
N THR A 57 -26.22 -3.59 -8.28
CA THR A 57 -26.13 -2.16 -8.63
C THR A 57 -24.79 -1.80 -9.27
N LYS A 58 -23.68 -2.31 -8.72
CA LYS A 58 -22.34 -2.06 -9.29
C LYS A 58 -22.12 -2.77 -10.63
N ILE A 59 -22.67 -3.99 -10.80
CA ILE A 59 -22.68 -4.69 -12.10
C ILE A 59 -23.47 -3.87 -13.12
N ASN A 60 -24.61 -3.32 -12.75
CA ASN A 60 -25.41 -2.46 -13.63
C ASN A 60 -24.63 -1.19 -14.03
N ASN A 61 -23.93 -0.54 -13.11
CA ASN A 61 -23.08 0.61 -13.42
C ASN A 61 -21.94 0.27 -14.40
N LEU A 62 -21.36 -0.93 -14.30
CA LEU A 62 -20.37 -1.43 -15.27
C LEU A 62 -21.02 -1.69 -16.64
N ILE A 63 -22.21 -2.27 -16.66
CA ILE A 63 -22.97 -2.51 -17.90
C ILE A 63 -23.30 -1.18 -18.57
N ASP A 64 -23.78 -0.18 -17.84
CA ASP A 64 -24.10 1.15 -18.36
C ASP A 64 -22.86 1.84 -18.93
N TRP A 65 -21.71 1.73 -18.23
CA TRP A 65 -20.43 2.24 -18.73
C TRP A 65 -20.00 1.56 -20.04
N GLN A 66 -20.12 0.24 -20.15
CA GLN A 66 -19.82 -0.47 -21.38
C GLN A 66 -20.79 -0.11 -22.52
N GLN A 67 -22.09 0.05 -22.22
CA GLN A 67 -23.09 0.47 -23.22
C GLN A 67 -22.75 1.86 -23.76
N HIS A 68 -22.28 2.77 -22.91
CA HIS A 68 -21.80 4.08 -23.33
C HIS A 68 -20.62 3.97 -24.31
N ILE A 69 -19.61 3.14 -24.00
CA ILE A 69 -18.48 2.88 -24.92
C ILE A 69 -18.97 2.26 -26.25
N ARG A 70 -19.88 1.28 -26.20
CA ARG A 70 -20.43 0.66 -27.42
C ARG A 70 -21.20 1.67 -28.27
N LYS A 71 -21.89 2.63 -27.66
CA LYS A 71 -22.57 3.71 -28.39
C LYS A 71 -21.57 4.62 -29.09
N LEU A 72 -20.50 5.00 -28.44
CA LEU A 72 -19.42 5.82 -29.03
C LEU A 72 -18.73 5.09 -30.18
N LEU A 73 -18.47 3.79 -30.05
CA LEU A 73 -17.92 2.97 -31.14
C LEU A 73 -18.80 2.91 -32.38
N ASN A 74 -20.12 3.03 -32.22
CA ASN A 74 -21.09 2.95 -33.31
C ASN A 74 -21.46 4.31 -33.94
N GLN A 75 -21.16 5.44 -33.26
CA GLN A 75 -21.66 6.74 -33.65
C GLN A 75 -20.65 7.66 -34.31
N GLU A 76 -19.37 7.62 -34.02
CA GLU A 76 -18.33 8.47 -34.62
C GLU A 76 -17.01 8.38 -33.85
N ILE A 77 -16.17 7.44 -34.22
CA ILE A 77 -14.82 7.32 -33.65
C ILE A 77 -13.94 8.48 -34.12
N GLU A 78 -14.31 9.10 -35.24
CA GLU A 78 -13.50 10.15 -35.90
C GLU A 78 -13.41 11.47 -35.10
N SER A 79 -14.27 11.67 -34.10
CA SER A 79 -14.34 12.89 -33.29
C SER A 79 -13.84 12.73 -31.85
N LEU A 80 -13.46 11.51 -31.39
CA LEU A 80 -13.05 11.30 -30.01
C LEU A 80 -11.63 11.82 -29.74
N GLU A 81 -11.52 12.72 -28.77
CA GLU A 81 -10.25 13.22 -28.26
C GLU A 81 -9.58 12.18 -27.34
N PHE A 82 -8.26 12.17 -27.31
CA PHE A 82 -7.48 11.27 -26.43
C PHE A 82 -7.89 11.42 -24.95
N SER A 83 -8.20 12.64 -24.52
CA SER A 83 -8.68 12.96 -23.18
C SER A 83 -9.97 12.24 -22.81
N GLU A 84 -10.91 12.09 -23.75
CA GLU A 84 -12.20 11.40 -23.57
C GLU A 84 -11.99 9.89 -23.41
N ILE A 85 -11.08 9.30 -24.16
CA ILE A 85 -10.71 7.88 -24.05
C ILE A 85 -10.07 7.59 -22.68
N LEU A 86 -9.18 8.47 -22.22
CA LEU A 86 -8.56 8.35 -20.91
C LEU A 86 -9.58 8.51 -19.77
N GLU A 87 -10.56 9.39 -19.93
CA GLU A 87 -11.65 9.56 -18.97
C GLU A 87 -12.51 8.31 -18.87
N LEU A 88 -12.85 7.68 -20.00
CA LEU A 88 -13.59 6.41 -20.04
C LEU A 88 -12.83 5.28 -19.35
N GLN A 89 -11.52 5.16 -19.59
CA GLN A 89 -10.67 4.19 -18.91
C GLN A 89 -10.65 4.42 -17.40
N THR A 90 -10.39 5.66 -16.97
CA THR A 90 -10.33 6.05 -15.56
C THR A 90 -11.65 5.75 -14.85
N LYS A 91 -12.77 6.02 -15.51
CA LYS A 91 -14.11 5.69 -14.99
C LYS A 91 -14.32 4.19 -14.78
N GLY A 92 -13.91 3.37 -15.74
CA GLY A 92 -13.94 1.91 -15.61
C GLY A 92 -13.08 1.40 -14.45
N GLU A 93 -11.86 1.92 -14.30
CA GLU A 93 -10.94 1.58 -13.21
C GLU A 93 -11.53 1.94 -11.84
N LEU A 94 -12.17 3.11 -11.72
CA LEU A 94 -12.84 3.54 -10.50
C LEU A 94 -14.02 2.62 -10.14
N LEU A 95 -14.88 2.27 -11.11
CA LEU A 95 -16.00 1.34 -10.88
C LEU A 95 -15.53 -0.02 -10.36
N ILE A 96 -14.42 -0.53 -10.88
CA ILE A 96 -13.84 -1.82 -10.45
C ILE A 96 -13.14 -1.69 -9.10
N SER A 97 -12.45 -0.57 -8.84
CA SER A 97 -11.85 -0.27 -7.53
C SER A 97 -12.91 -0.25 -6.44
N ASP A 98 -14.04 0.40 -6.68
CA ASP A 98 -15.19 0.43 -5.76
C ASP A 98 -15.72 -0.98 -5.44
N ILE A 99 -15.80 -1.86 -6.46
CA ILE A 99 -16.23 -3.25 -6.27
C ILE A 99 -15.23 -4.03 -5.41
N ASN A 100 -13.94 -3.80 -5.61
CA ASN A 100 -12.89 -4.43 -4.80
C ASN A 100 -12.91 -3.95 -3.34
N GLN A 101 -13.13 -2.66 -3.09
CA GLN A 101 -13.26 -2.11 -1.73
C GLN A 101 -14.46 -2.72 -0.99
N MET A 102 -15.63 -2.85 -1.63
CA MET A 102 -16.80 -3.49 -1.04
C MET A 102 -16.60 -4.98 -0.71
N ARG A 103 -15.66 -5.65 -1.41
CA ARG A 103 -15.31 -7.05 -1.12
C ARG A 103 -14.41 -7.16 0.10
N ASP A 104 -13.50 -6.20 0.29
CA ASP A 104 -12.63 -6.17 1.47
C ASP A 104 -13.43 -5.83 2.74
N GLU A 105 -14.45 -4.97 2.64
CA GLU A 105 -15.30 -4.60 3.77
C GLU A 105 -16.25 -5.70 4.23
N ARG A 106 -16.58 -6.68 3.38
CA ARG A 106 -17.54 -7.78 3.70
C ARG A 106 -16.92 -9.09 4.11
N GLN A 107 -15.65 -9.30 3.86
CA GLN A 107 -14.93 -10.34 4.56
C GLN A 107 -14.51 -9.71 5.89
N GLU A 108 -15.22 -10.02 6.97
CA GLU A 108 -14.62 -9.88 8.29
C GLU A 108 -13.21 -10.42 8.16
N PRO A 109 -12.17 -9.59 8.38
CA PRO A 109 -10.80 -10.06 8.24
C PRO A 109 -10.66 -11.26 9.16
N MET A 110 -10.53 -12.46 8.55
CA MET A 110 -10.37 -13.68 9.33
C MET A 110 -9.15 -13.48 10.21
N SER A 111 -9.34 -13.61 11.52
CA SER A 111 -8.24 -13.52 12.46
C SER A 111 -7.16 -14.53 12.07
N VAL A 112 -5.91 -14.12 12.14
CA VAL A 112 -4.80 -15.04 11.94
C VAL A 112 -4.74 -15.97 13.16
N PRO A 113 -4.92 -17.30 13.01
CA PRO A 113 -4.81 -18.22 14.14
C PRO A 113 -3.40 -18.18 14.74
N PHE A 114 -3.28 -18.40 16.04
CA PHE A 114 -1.99 -18.42 16.71
C PHE A 114 -0.99 -19.37 16.04
N GLY A 115 0.20 -18.85 15.73
CA GLY A 115 1.25 -19.58 15.06
C GLY A 115 1.03 -19.83 13.57
N LYS A 116 0.19 -19.03 12.90
CA LYS A 116 -0.15 -19.16 11.48
C LYS A 116 0.09 -17.88 10.67
N HIS A 117 0.91 -16.95 11.17
CA HIS A 117 1.35 -15.80 10.40
C HIS A 117 2.15 -16.24 9.17
N GLN A 118 2.05 -15.48 8.10
CA GLN A 118 2.71 -15.74 6.83
C GLN A 118 3.49 -14.50 6.37
N LEU A 119 4.60 -14.72 5.68
CA LEU A 119 5.32 -13.64 5.02
C LEU A 119 4.44 -13.06 3.91
N PRO A 120 4.05 -11.77 3.96
CA PRO A 120 3.27 -11.17 2.90
C PRO A 120 4.13 -11.04 1.63
N PRO A 121 3.56 -11.27 0.42
CA PRO A 121 4.30 -11.03 -0.81
C PRO A 121 4.61 -9.54 -0.98
N LEU A 122 5.73 -9.22 -1.62
CA LEU A 122 6.02 -7.83 -2.01
C LEU A 122 5.01 -7.35 -3.06
N PRO A 123 4.53 -6.08 -2.98
CA PRO A 123 3.62 -5.51 -3.98
C PRO A 123 4.32 -5.11 -5.30
N TYR A 124 5.62 -5.33 -5.44
CA TYR A 124 6.46 -5.00 -6.58
C TYR A 124 7.62 -6.01 -6.72
N ALA A 125 8.32 -6.00 -7.86
CA ALA A 125 9.47 -6.85 -8.09
C ALA A 125 10.66 -6.44 -7.18
N TYR A 126 11.57 -7.37 -6.88
CA TYR A 126 12.73 -7.11 -5.99
C TYR A 126 13.62 -5.97 -6.47
N ASN A 127 13.79 -5.81 -7.78
CA ASN A 127 14.60 -4.74 -8.38
C ASN A 127 13.82 -3.44 -8.65
N ALA A 128 12.52 -3.39 -8.32
CA ALA A 128 11.67 -2.25 -8.69
C ALA A 128 12.03 -0.95 -7.98
N LEU A 129 12.73 -1.01 -6.85
CA LEU A 129 13.12 0.16 -6.08
C LEU A 129 14.53 0.67 -6.41
N GLU A 130 15.22 0.04 -7.36
CA GLU A 130 16.50 0.54 -7.84
C GLU A 130 16.38 1.90 -8.54
N PRO A 131 17.39 2.76 -8.45
CA PRO A 131 18.69 2.56 -7.77
C PRO A 131 18.67 2.87 -6.26
N TYR A 132 17.52 3.17 -5.67
CA TYR A 132 17.40 3.65 -4.29
C TYR A 132 17.55 2.53 -3.25
N ILE A 133 17.06 1.32 -3.53
CA ILE A 133 17.27 0.12 -2.72
C ILE A 133 17.57 -1.02 -3.69
N SER A 134 18.72 -1.66 -3.50
CA SER A 134 19.19 -2.72 -4.42
C SER A 134 18.35 -4.00 -4.29
N GLU A 135 18.26 -4.76 -5.40
CA GLU A 135 17.62 -6.07 -5.42
C GLU A 135 18.20 -7.02 -4.36
N GLU A 136 19.51 -6.98 -4.15
CA GLU A 136 20.20 -7.81 -3.14
C GLU A 136 19.65 -7.52 -1.74
N ILE A 137 19.57 -6.24 -1.34
CA ILE A 137 18.98 -5.86 -0.06
C ILE A 137 17.54 -6.33 0.02
N MET A 138 16.73 -6.11 -1.03
CA MET A 138 15.32 -6.50 -1.02
C MET A 138 15.14 -8.00 -0.80
N ARG A 139 15.93 -8.86 -1.46
CA ARG A 139 15.87 -10.32 -1.28
C ARG A 139 16.30 -10.76 0.11
N LEU A 140 17.40 -10.24 0.60
CA LEU A 140 17.89 -10.60 1.93
C LEU A 140 16.95 -10.09 3.03
N HIS A 141 16.50 -8.87 2.91
CA HIS A 141 15.67 -8.21 3.91
C HIS A 141 14.24 -8.80 3.96
N HIS A 142 13.64 -9.11 2.81
CA HIS A 142 12.32 -9.74 2.75
C HIS A 142 12.38 -11.24 3.02
N ASP A 143 13.11 -12.01 2.19
CA ASP A 143 13.01 -13.48 2.18
C ASP A 143 13.72 -14.14 3.37
N LYS A 144 14.67 -13.46 3.99
CA LYS A 144 15.45 -14.00 5.12
C LYS A 144 15.11 -13.29 6.41
N HIS A 145 15.30 -11.97 6.42
CA HIS A 145 15.17 -11.19 7.66
C HIS A 145 13.72 -11.09 8.13
N HIS A 146 12.80 -10.63 7.27
CA HIS A 146 11.36 -10.59 7.61
C HIS A 146 10.79 -11.99 7.86
N GLN A 147 11.17 -13.00 7.05
CA GLN A 147 10.73 -14.39 7.27
C GLN A 147 11.12 -14.87 8.68
N SER A 148 12.31 -14.51 9.17
CA SER A 148 12.73 -14.91 10.52
C SER A 148 11.84 -14.33 11.63
N TYR A 149 11.26 -13.15 11.44
CA TYR A 149 10.28 -12.59 12.38
C TYR A 149 8.95 -13.32 12.32
N VAL A 150 8.49 -13.69 11.14
CA VAL A 150 7.27 -14.52 10.98
C VAL A 150 7.43 -15.86 11.71
N ASP A 151 8.56 -16.53 11.51
CA ASP A 151 8.84 -17.82 12.14
C ASP A 151 8.96 -17.69 13.67
N GLY A 152 9.64 -16.64 14.14
CA GLY A 152 9.78 -16.33 15.56
C GLY A 152 8.46 -16.02 16.24
N LEU A 153 7.60 -15.20 15.59
CA LEU A 153 6.26 -14.90 16.10
C LEU A 153 5.42 -16.17 16.20
N ASN A 154 5.36 -16.97 15.14
CA ASN A 154 4.61 -18.23 15.14
C ASN A 154 5.06 -19.16 16.26
N LYS A 155 6.37 -19.29 16.46
CA LYS A 155 6.94 -20.09 17.55
C LYS A 155 6.55 -19.55 18.92
N ALA A 156 6.64 -18.23 19.13
CA ALA A 156 6.29 -17.59 20.38
C ALA A 156 4.80 -17.76 20.73
N GLU A 157 3.91 -17.57 19.78
CA GLU A 157 2.47 -17.75 19.98
C GLU A 157 2.09 -19.21 20.30
N LEU A 158 2.67 -20.16 19.59
CA LEU A 158 2.44 -21.58 19.89
C LEU A 158 2.92 -21.93 21.31
N ALA A 159 4.07 -21.39 21.73
CA ALA A 159 4.58 -21.61 23.07
C ALA A 159 3.69 -20.96 24.15
N LEU A 160 3.19 -19.73 23.92
CA LEU A 160 2.35 -19.00 24.85
C LEU A 160 0.95 -19.60 24.99
N TYR A 161 0.32 -19.94 23.87
CA TYR A 161 -1.12 -20.23 23.83
C TYR A 161 -1.45 -21.70 23.61
N LYS A 162 -0.46 -22.54 23.31
CA LYS A 162 -0.63 -23.97 23.03
C LYS A 162 0.23 -24.89 23.89
N SER A 163 1.10 -24.36 24.75
CA SER A 163 1.96 -25.15 25.63
C SER A 163 2.15 -24.52 27.00
N ASN A 164 2.66 -25.29 27.99
CA ASN A 164 3.01 -24.81 29.32
C ASN A 164 4.46 -24.31 29.41
N SER A 165 4.86 -23.49 28.50
CA SER A 165 6.24 -22.97 28.41
C SER A 165 6.48 -21.77 29.34
N PRO A 166 7.76 -21.43 29.67
CA PRO A 166 8.09 -20.27 30.48
C PRO A 166 7.54 -18.95 29.91
N LEU A 167 6.58 -18.36 30.61
CA LEU A 167 5.80 -17.22 30.13
C LEU A 167 6.66 -15.99 29.78
N LYS A 168 7.58 -15.60 30.67
CA LYS A 168 8.37 -14.36 30.53
C LYS A 168 9.21 -14.33 29.26
N HIS A 169 9.85 -15.44 28.92
CA HIS A 169 10.66 -15.54 27.70
C HIS A 169 9.78 -15.34 26.46
N TRP A 170 8.71 -16.11 26.35
CA TRP A 170 7.87 -16.09 25.15
C TRP A 170 7.08 -14.79 24.97
N LEU A 171 6.71 -14.10 26.05
CA LEU A 171 6.13 -12.74 25.94
C LEU A 171 7.10 -11.75 25.31
N ARG A 172 8.40 -11.84 25.65
CA ARG A 172 9.42 -10.98 25.01
C ARG A 172 9.63 -11.34 23.55
N GLU A 173 9.70 -12.63 23.24
CA GLU A 173 9.85 -13.12 21.86
C GLU A 173 8.62 -12.72 21.01
N GLN A 174 7.41 -12.88 21.52
CA GLN A 174 6.19 -12.43 20.85
C GLN A 174 6.24 -10.92 20.55
N ALA A 175 6.58 -10.11 21.54
CA ALA A 175 6.66 -8.66 21.35
C ALA A 175 7.74 -8.27 20.34
N PHE A 176 8.90 -8.89 20.38
CA PHE A 176 10.01 -8.60 19.47
C PHE A 176 9.70 -9.05 18.04
N HIS A 177 9.36 -10.32 17.87
CA HIS A 177 9.09 -10.89 16.55
C HIS A 177 7.79 -10.36 15.93
N GLY A 178 6.74 -10.15 16.75
CA GLY A 178 5.48 -9.58 16.30
C GLY A 178 5.65 -8.13 15.81
N SER A 179 6.34 -7.30 16.58
CA SER A 179 6.64 -5.94 16.14
C SER A 179 7.55 -5.91 14.91
N GLY A 180 8.55 -6.80 14.84
CA GLY A 180 9.38 -6.97 13.65
C GLY A 180 8.55 -7.35 12.42
N HIS A 181 7.70 -8.37 12.52
CA HIS A 181 6.82 -8.77 11.43
C HIS A 181 5.89 -7.63 10.96
N TYR A 182 5.21 -6.97 11.89
CA TYR A 182 4.23 -5.93 11.53
C TYR A 182 4.87 -4.67 10.96
N LEU A 183 6.00 -4.22 11.50
CA LEU A 183 6.71 -3.05 10.97
C LEU A 183 7.27 -3.33 9.58
N HIS A 184 7.82 -4.52 9.32
CA HIS A 184 8.29 -4.89 7.98
C HIS A 184 7.13 -4.99 6.98
N THR A 185 5.98 -5.53 7.38
CA THR A 185 4.78 -5.54 6.53
C THR A 185 4.39 -4.12 6.10
N ILE A 186 4.36 -3.18 7.05
CA ILE A 186 4.06 -1.77 6.74
C ILE A 186 5.17 -1.17 5.86
N PHE A 187 6.43 -1.48 6.11
CA PHE A 187 7.58 -0.96 5.37
C PHE A 187 7.52 -1.30 3.88
N TRP A 188 7.19 -2.57 3.54
CA TRP A 188 7.04 -2.98 2.14
C TRP A 188 5.91 -2.23 1.44
N GLU A 189 4.75 -2.12 2.07
CA GLU A 189 3.59 -1.41 1.52
C GLU A 189 3.80 0.11 1.43
N ASN A 190 4.61 0.66 2.33
CA ASN A 190 4.98 2.08 2.34
C ASN A 190 5.96 2.48 1.24
N MET A 191 6.41 1.54 0.40
CA MET A 191 7.31 1.80 -0.72
C MET A 191 6.66 1.45 -2.07
N THR A 192 7.11 2.13 -3.13
CA THR A 192 6.65 1.94 -4.50
C THR A 192 7.67 2.49 -5.50
N PRO A 193 7.83 1.87 -6.68
CA PRO A 193 8.62 2.48 -7.76
C PRO A 193 7.99 3.76 -8.32
N ASN A 194 6.67 3.97 -8.10
CA ASN A 194 5.91 5.10 -8.66
C ASN A 194 5.55 6.14 -7.57
N SER A 195 6.56 6.62 -6.84
CA SER A 195 6.35 7.61 -5.78
C SER A 195 5.95 8.99 -6.32
N THR A 196 4.93 9.60 -5.69
CA THR A 196 4.51 10.99 -5.99
C THR A 196 5.38 12.05 -5.31
N LYS A 197 6.45 11.67 -4.61
CA LYS A 197 7.41 12.52 -3.87
C LYS A 197 6.85 13.25 -2.65
N LYS A 198 5.56 13.48 -2.57
CA LYS A 198 4.85 14.05 -1.43
C LYS A 198 3.40 13.57 -1.38
N PRO A 199 2.76 13.56 -0.20
CA PRO A 199 1.34 13.26 -0.09
C PRO A 199 0.49 14.36 -0.71
N ALA A 200 -0.79 14.05 -0.92
CA ALA A 200 -1.82 14.99 -1.36
C ALA A 200 -3.04 14.90 -0.42
N GLY A 201 -4.04 15.75 -0.68
CA GLY A 201 -5.35 15.69 -0.02
C GLY A 201 -5.28 15.88 1.50
N GLU A 202 -6.04 15.08 2.23
CA GLU A 202 -6.22 15.28 3.68
C GLU A 202 -4.96 14.97 4.50
N LEU A 203 -4.16 13.98 4.09
CA LEU A 203 -2.91 13.69 4.78
C LEU A 203 -1.94 14.87 4.70
N LEU A 204 -1.82 15.52 3.53
CA LEU A 204 -0.98 16.72 3.40
C LEU A 204 -1.48 17.84 4.30
N LYS A 205 -2.79 18.10 4.31
CA LYS A 205 -3.40 19.12 5.19
C LYS A 205 -3.13 18.84 6.66
N GLN A 206 -3.23 17.59 7.08
CA GLN A 206 -2.94 17.20 8.47
C GLN A 206 -1.44 17.35 8.80
N ILE A 207 -0.54 16.99 7.89
CA ILE A 207 0.90 17.22 8.04
C ILE A 207 1.20 18.71 8.19
N GLU A 208 0.63 19.55 7.32
CA GLU A 208 0.85 21.00 7.39
C GLU A 208 0.27 21.63 8.67
N LYS A 209 -0.88 21.12 9.12
CA LYS A 209 -1.48 21.54 10.39
C LYS A 209 -0.60 21.19 11.60
N ASP A 210 -0.05 19.97 11.65
CA ASP A 210 0.64 19.47 12.85
C ASP A 210 2.12 19.87 12.87
N PHE A 211 2.75 20.05 11.70
CA PHE A 211 4.19 20.35 11.56
C PHE A 211 4.49 21.72 10.92
N GLY A 212 3.45 22.50 10.57
CA GLY A 212 3.57 23.81 9.95
C GLY A 212 3.78 23.80 8.45
N SER A 213 4.50 22.83 7.89
CA SER A 213 4.69 22.67 6.45
C SER A 213 5.17 21.24 6.10
N TRP A 214 4.98 20.87 4.84
CA TRP A 214 5.60 19.65 4.28
C TRP A 214 7.12 19.62 4.46
N ARG A 215 7.79 20.75 4.25
CA ARG A 215 9.25 20.86 4.40
C ARG A 215 9.69 20.56 5.84
N ASN A 216 9.06 21.19 6.81
CA ASN A 216 9.36 20.98 8.23
C ASN A 216 9.14 19.52 8.65
N PHE A 217 8.02 18.91 8.19
CA PHE A 217 7.75 17.50 8.43
C PHE A 217 8.87 16.61 7.88
N LYS A 218 9.23 16.80 6.59
CA LYS A 218 10.27 15.99 5.94
C LYS A 218 11.61 16.14 6.65
N GLU A 219 11.98 17.35 7.01
CA GLU A 219 13.21 17.63 7.74
C GLU A 219 13.20 16.99 9.13
N LEU A 220 12.11 17.15 9.89
CA LEU A 220 11.97 16.56 11.21
C LEU A 220 12.02 15.03 11.16
N PHE A 221 11.28 14.41 10.23
CA PHE A 221 11.29 12.95 10.07
C PHE A 221 12.70 12.43 9.70
N SER A 222 13.39 13.12 8.78
CA SER A 222 14.76 12.75 8.39
C SER A 222 15.74 12.90 9.55
N ASN A 223 15.59 13.94 10.37
CA ASN A 223 16.42 14.14 11.57
C ASN A 223 16.15 13.05 12.60
N VAL A 224 14.89 12.67 12.84
CA VAL A 224 14.52 11.55 13.72
C VAL A 224 15.13 10.25 13.20
N ALA A 225 15.03 9.97 11.90
CA ALA A 225 15.63 8.78 11.29
C ALA A 225 17.15 8.76 11.48
N ASN A 226 17.83 9.89 11.26
CA ASN A 226 19.29 9.98 11.43
C ASN A 226 19.72 9.86 12.88
N SER A 227 18.87 10.24 13.84
CA SER A 227 19.14 10.19 15.27
C SER A 227 18.97 8.81 15.91
N VAL A 228 18.41 7.83 15.18
CA VAL A 228 18.28 6.45 15.69
C VAL A 228 19.67 5.89 15.98
N GLU A 229 19.92 5.53 17.23
CA GLU A 229 21.17 4.94 17.67
C GLU A 229 21.13 3.41 17.58
N GLY A 230 22.10 2.83 16.87
CA GLY A 230 22.17 1.38 16.68
C GLY A 230 21.04 0.84 15.82
N VAL A 231 20.00 0.29 16.44
CA VAL A 231 18.92 -0.45 15.77
C VAL A 231 17.55 0.12 16.11
N GLY A 232 16.78 0.48 15.10
CA GLY A 232 15.45 1.04 15.33
C GLY A 232 14.76 1.53 14.06
N TRP A 233 13.70 2.31 14.24
CA TRP A 233 12.80 2.80 13.19
C TRP A 233 12.50 4.28 13.39
N ALA A 234 12.33 5.01 12.30
CA ALA A 234 11.65 6.30 12.32
C ALA A 234 10.20 6.10 11.84
N ILE A 235 9.24 6.64 12.60
CA ILE A 235 7.82 6.33 12.38
C ILE A 235 6.98 7.60 12.45
N LEU A 236 6.13 7.79 11.44
CA LEU A 236 4.99 8.70 11.49
C LEU A 236 3.80 7.97 12.09
N LEU A 237 3.21 8.52 13.13
CA LEU A 237 2.13 7.92 13.90
C LEU A 237 0.85 8.77 13.81
N TRP A 238 -0.31 8.11 13.83
CA TRP A 238 -1.56 8.72 14.28
C TRP A 238 -1.73 8.51 15.79
N GLN A 239 -2.09 9.57 16.50
CA GLN A 239 -2.38 9.56 17.93
C GLN A 239 -3.88 9.75 18.16
N PRO A 240 -4.67 8.69 18.39
CA PRO A 240 -6.12 8.78 18.52
C PRO A 240 -6.60 9.69 19.67
N ARG A 241 -5.84 9.76 20.77
CA ARG A 241 -6.18 10.60 21.94
C ARG A 241 -5.98 12.08 21.67
N SER A 242 -4.82 12.46 21.14
CA SER A 242 -4.53 13.87 20.83
C SER A 242 -5.06 14.30 19.46
N ARG A 243 -5.52 13.35 18.61
CA ARG A 243 -6.02 13.57 17.26
C ARG A 243 -5.04 14.34 16.38
N ARG A 244 -3.77 13.95 16.47
CA ARG A 244 -2.65 14.57 15.75
C ARG A 244 -1.71 13.49 15.20
N LEU A 245 -0.92 13.89 14.22
CA LEU A 245 0.23 13.16 13.80
C LEU A 245 1.39 13.36 14.79
N GLY A 246 2.24 12.35 14.93
CA GLY A 246 3.49 12.43 15.68
C GLY A 246 4.60 11.72 14.93
N ILE A 247 5.84 12.12 15.16
CA ILE A 247 7.04 11.43 14.68
C ILE A 247 7.78 10.89 15.87
N GLN A 248 8.19 9.61 15.82
CA GLN A 248 8.95 8.96 16.86
C GLN A 248 10.05 8.07 16.30
N SER A 249 11.07 7.80 17.11
CA SER A 249 11.97 6.67 16.94
C SER A 249 11.55 5.52 17.84
N PHE A 250 11.48 4.30 17.27
CA PHE A 250 11.36 3.08 18.06
C PHE A 250 12.74 2.44 18.14
N GLU A 251 13.22 2.17 19.34
CA GLU A 251 14.40 1.33 19.49
C GLU A 251 14.04 -0.14 19.32
N LYS A 252 14.91 -0.89 18.67
CA LYS A 252 14.63 -2.24 18.18
C LYS A 252 13.36 -2.20 17.35
N HIS A 253 12.29 -2.86 17.82
CA HIS A 253 11.00 -2.83 17.11
C HIS A 253 9.86 -2.25 17.94
N GLN A 254 10.01 -2.12 19.27
CA GLN A 254 8.89 -1.80 20.15
C GLN A 254 9.26 -0.97 21.40
N LEU A 255 10.53 -0.58 21.56
CA LEU A 255 10.93 0.17 22.76
C LEU A 255 10.73 1.67 22.57
N PHE A 256 10.37 2.36 23.67
CA PHE A 256 10.20 3.82 23.78
C PHE A 256 9.10 4.42 22.90
N GLN A 257 8.16 3.62 22.46
CA GLN A 257 6.99 4.14 21.75
C GLN A 257 5.96 4.75 22.71
N ILE A 258 5.26 5.77 22.26
CA ILE A 258 4.03 6.23 22.94
C ILE A 258 2.95 5.16 22.75
N ALA A 259 2.37 4.69 23.86
CA ALA A 259 1.28 3.74 23.82
C ALA A 259 0.06 4.30 23.06
N ASP A 260 -0.79 3.41 22.55
CA ASP A 260 -2.06 3.74 21.91
C ASP A 260 -1.88 4.63 20.66
N THR A 261 -0.86 4.31 19.85
CA THR A 261 -0.55 5.01 18.58
C THR A 261 -0.58 4.03 17.40
N ILE A 262 -0.87 4.55 16.20
CA ILE A 262 -1.00 3.75 14.99
C ILE A 262 0.08 4.16 13.99
N PRO A 263 1.04 3.27 13.62
CA PRO A 263 2.04 3.54 12.59
C PRO A 263 1.41 3.77 11.21
N LEU A 264 1.80 4.86 10.55
CA LEU A 264 1.34 5.23 9.21
C LEU A 264 2.44 5.08 8.16
N LEU A 265 3.61 5.65 8.45
CA LEU A 265 4.82 5.59 7.62
C LEU A 265 5.97 5.13 8.50
N VAL A 266 6.70 4.13 8.05
CA VAL A 266 7.83 3.57 8.78
C VAL A 266 9.07 3.53 7.91
N LEU A 267 10.22 3.88 8.49
CA LEU A 267 11.54 3.75 7.87
C LEU A 267 12.42 2.89 8.75
N ASP A 268 12.90 1.79 8.20
CA ASP A 268 13.84 0.90 8.86
C ASP A 268 15.23 1.53 8.92
N MET A 269 15.73 1.74 10.14
CA MET A 269 17.07 2.29 10.41
C MET A 269 18.03 1.25 10.98
N TRP A 270 17.67 -0.03 10.96
CA TRP A 270 18.60 -1.12 11.21
C TRP A 270 19.64 -1.19 10.09
N GLU A 271 20.88 -1.53 10.43
CA GLU A 271 21.98 -1.60 9.44
C GLU A 271 21.70 -2.58 8.28
N HIS A 272 20.98 -3.68 8.55
CA HIS A 272 20.60 -4.63 7.49
C HIS A 272 19.76 -4.01 6.37
N ALA A 273 19.04 -2.92 6.63
CA ALA A 273 18.21 -2.25 5.64
C ALA A 273 19.03 -1.41 4.64
N TYR A 274 20.26 -1.03 4.97
CA TYR A 274 21.03 -0.09 4.13
C TYR A 274 22.53 -0.38 4.01
N TYR A 275 23.14 -1.11 4.95
CA TYR A 275 24.60 -1.18 5.07
C TYR A 275 25.29 -1.78 3.83
N LEU A 276 24.69 -2.78 3.18
CA LEU A 276 25.25 -3.39 1.97
C LEU A 276 25.43 -2.39 0.83
N GLN A 277 24.54 -1.43 0.69
CA GLN A 277 24.53 -0.44 -0.39
C GLN A 277 25.14 0.89 0.03
N TYR A 278 24.74 1.39 1.18
CA TYR A 278 25.08 2.73 1.67
C TYR A 278 26.22 2.73 2.70
N LYS A 279 26.62 1.55 3.20
CA LYS A 279 27.67 1.39 4.22
C LYS A 279 27.36 2.26 5.44
N THR A 280 28.25 3.17 5.81
CA THR A 280 28.08 4.07 6.96
C THR A 280 27.30 5.35 6.65
N ASP A 281 26.93 5.58 5.39
CA ASP A 281 26.21 6.79 4.96
C ASP A 281 24.68 6.66 5.16
N LYS A 282 24.25 6.70 6.43
CA LYS A 282 22.83 6.71 6.81
C LYS A 282 22.07 7.85 6.15
N LYS A 283 22.71 9.01 6.01
CA LYS A 283 22.06 10.19 5.42
C LYS A 283 21.70 9.95 3.96
N ALA A 284 22.62 9.38 3.17
CA ALA A 284 22.34 9.04 1.78
C ALA A 284 21.20 8.02 1.65
N TYR A 285 21.13 7.02 2.54
CA TYR A 285 20.01 6.09 2.59
C TYR A 285 18.68 6.80 2.84
N ILE A 286 18.60 7.65 3.86
CA ILE A 286 17.38 8.41 4.19
C ILE A 286 16.96 9.31 3.02
N ASP A 287 17.90 10.05 2.42
CA ASP A 287 17.64 10.96 1.31
C ASP A 287 17.11 10.20 0.07
N ASN A 288 17.65 9.02 -0.21
CA ASN A 288 17.23 8.18 -1.33
C ASN A 288 15.89 7.47 -1.07
N TRP A 289 15.62 7.04 0.17
CA TRP A 289 14.35 6.40 0.53
C TRP A 289 13.13 7.28 0.24
N TRP A 290 13.22 8.60 0.40
CA TRP A 290 12.13 9.51 0.05
C TRP A 290 11.66 9.40 -1.41
N ASN A 291 12.49 8.83 -2.29
CA ASN A 291 12.13 8.64 -3.70
C ASN A 291 11.20 7.45 -3.93
N VAL A 292 11.06 6.57 -2.98
CA VAL A 292 10.26 5.35 -3.10
C VAL A 292 9.06 5.31 -2.15
N VAL A 293 8.78 6.36 -1.38
CA VAL A 293 7.64 6.39 -0.46
C VAL A 293 6.31 6.30 -1.21
N ASN A 294 5.48 5.35 -0.81
CA ASN A 294 4.13 5.15 -1.32
C ASN A 294 3.12 6.00 -0.54
N TRP A 295 2.98 7.25 -0.94
CA TRP A 295 2.06 8.19 -0.27
C TRP A 295 0.60 7.79 -0.37
N ASN A 296 0.21 7.00 -1.37
CA ASN A 296 -1.14 6.46 -1.46
C ASN A 296 -1.41 5.45 -0.33
N ASN A 297 -0.47 4.55 -0.07
CA ASN A 297 -0.59 3.61 1.06
C ASN A 297 -0.62 4.37 2.40
N VAL A 298 0.29 5.33 2.62
CA VAL A 298 0.33 6.14 3.85
C VAL A 298 -1.00 6.90 4.04
N ASN A 299 -1.55 7.49 2.98
CA ASN A 299 -2.85 8.17 3.05
C ASN A 299 -3.98 7.18 3.39
N ASN A 300 -4.04 6.00 2.77
CA ASN A 300 -5.05 5.00 3.06
C ASN A 300 -4.98 4.53 4.52
N ARG A 301 -3.78 4.33 5.07
CA ARG A 301 -3.58 4.04 6.49
C ARG A 301 -4.07 5.18 7.37
N TYR A 302 -3.75 6.43 7.01
CA TYR A 302 -4.23 7.62 7.72
C TYR A 302 -5.75 7.71 7.70
N GLN A 303 -6.42 7.49 6.56
CA GLN A 303 -7.88 7.53 6.46
C GLN A 303 -8.54 6.54 7.42
N LYS A 304 -8.04 5.30 7.50
CA LYS A 304 -8.53 4.28 8.45
C LYS A 304 -8.21 4.66 9.89
N ALA A 305 -6.99 5.09 10.16
CA ALA A 305 -6.53 5.40 11.53
C ALA A 305 -7.23 6.62 12.14
N LYS A 306 -7.53 7.66 11.36
CA LYS A 306 -8.19 8.89 11.84
C LYS A 306 -9.62 8.67 12.33
N GLU A 307 -10.27 7.59 11.91
CA GLU A 307 -11.61 7.22 12.40
C GLU A 307 -11.57 6.78 13.86
N LEU A 308 -10.44 6.24 14.33
CA LEU A 308 -10.24 5.89 15.73
C LEU A 308 -9.97 7.17 16.54
N LYS A 309 -10.93 7.56 17.37
CA LYS A 309 -10.91 8.78 18.18
C LYS A 309 -11.32 8.47 19.61
N TRP A 310 -10.38 8.58 20.53
CA TRP A 310 -10.67 8.51 21.95
C TRP A 310 -11.03 9.90 22.50
N GLN A 311 -11.61 9.93 23.71
CA GLN A 311 -11.81 11.19 24.42
C GLN A 311 -10.45 11.88 24.64
N ALA A 312 -10.35 13.14 24.26
CA ALA A 312 -9.18 13.96 24.54
C ALA A 312 -9.23 14.48 25.99
N PHE A 313 -8.07 14.53 26.63
CA PHE A 313 -7.89 15.09 27.96
C PHE A 313 -6.85 16.20 27.90
#